data_86ee709a2ddd63972b534da288942174
#
_entry.id   86ee709a2ddd63972b534da288942174
#
_cell.length_a   1.000
_cell.length_b   1.000
_cell.length_c   1.000
_cell.angle_alpha   90.00
_cell.angle_beta   90.00
_cell.angle_gamma   90.00
#
_symmetry.space_group_name_H-M   'P 1'
#
loop_
_entity.id
_entity.type
_entity.pdbx_description
1 polymer ?
#
loop_
_entity_poly.entity_id
_entity_poly.type
_entity_poly.pdbx_seq_one_letter_code
_entity_poly.pdbx_strand_id
1 'polypeptide(L)'
;MKDFIKEFLNERPEVVAAFGYGSGVFKQLGYDSKEKPQIDLILIVNDMKLWHKENIKKNPKDYSFIGRNFFLNSSIDEIKGITGITYQSNIEYKGHLFKYGIIEYGDFVRHMQTWDSFYVPGRFQKPILTIKSNNFIDELILQNRRNACKVGLLCLSNKDLKDLYLTICNLSYSGDTRMKVAENPKKVENIVGASYDKFNEMYNFNDLYQKNGERIEYEIDIDELPSSLEKYIKDDKTKEKVMEYLSDLNRKESSLQTMKGIKTNGIIKSLRYGLAKVLKKFRWYKWK
;
A
#
# COMPACT_ATOMS: atom_id res chain seq x y z
N MET A 1 -14.62 6.68 -12.68
CA MET A 1 -13.99 6.14 -11.46
C MET A 1 -13.70 7.25 -10.44
N LYS A 2 -12.92 8.29 -10.78
CA LYS A 2 -12.58 9.38 -9.85
C LYS A 2 -13.81 10.06 -9.25
N ASP A 3 -14.80 10.43 -10.07
CA ASP A 3 -16.00 11.11 -9.58
C ASP A 3 -16.90 10.19 -8.75
N PHE A 4 -16.98 8.91 -9.09
CA PHE A 4 -17.66 7.90 -8.28
C PHE A 4 -17.03 7.73 -6.88
N ILE A 5 -15.70 7.78 -6.79
CA ILE A 5 -15.01 7.75 -5.49
C ILE A 5 -15.24 9.06 -4.72
N LYS A 6 -15.25 10.23 -5.39
CA LYS A 6 -15.59 11.50 -4.73
C LYS A 6 -17.00 11.47 -4.14
N GLU A 7 -17.97 10.94 -4.87
CA GLU A 7 -19.34 10.78 -4.38
C GLU A 7 -19.39 9.90 -3.12
N PHE A 8 -18.67 8.77 -3.11
CA PHE A 8 -18.51 7.92 -1.93
C PHE A 8 -17.90 8.68 -0.73
N LEU A 9 -16.91 9.55 -0.98
CA LEU A 9 -16.23 10.33 0.07
C LEU A 9 -17.11 11.47 0.62
N ASN A 10 -18.01 12.05 -0.18
CA ASN A 10 -18.90 13.14 0.25
C ASN A 10 -19.87 12.69 1.37
N GLU A 11 -20.16 11.41 1.49
CA GLU A 11 -20.97 10.85 2.57
C GLU A 11 -20.18 10.59 3.86
N ARG A 12 -18.89 10.86 3.88
CA ARG A 12 -17.97 10.59 5.01
C ARG A 12 -17.42 11.88 5.60
N PRO A 13 -16.82 11.82 6.80
CA PRO A 13 -16.12 12.98 7.36
C PRO A 13 -15.01 13.46 6.44
N GLU A 14 -14.64 14.72 6.58
CA GLU A 14 -13.61 15.33 5.75
C GLU A 14 -12.26 14.61 5.83
N VAL A 15 -11.54 14.61 4.70
CA VAL A 15 -10.19 14.08 4.57
C VAL A 15 -9.24 15.14 4.04
N VAL A 16 -7.99 15.11 4.48
CA VAL A 16 -6.90 15.99 3.98
C VAL A 16 -6.55 15.57 2.55
N ALA A 17 -6.39 14.25 2.35
CA ALA A 17 -6.11 13.68 1.03
C ALA A 17 -6.75 12.28 0.89
N ALA A 18 -6.95 11.86 -0.37
CA ALA A 18 -7.56 10.58 -0.70
C ALA A 18 -6.94 9.99 -1.98
N PHE A 19 -6.58 8.71 -1.92
CA PHE A 19 -5.94 7.98 -3.01
C PHE A 19 -6.59 6.62 -3.21
N GLY A 20 -6.88 6.28 -4.48
CA GLY A 20 -7.29 4.94 -4.87
C GLY A 20 -6.08 4.10 -5.32
N TYR A 21 -6.09 2.80 -5.02
CA TYR A 21 -5.00 1.90 -5.39
C TYR A 21 -5.50 0.46 -5.65
N GLY A 22 -4.60 -0.39 -6.12
CA GLY A 22 -4.87 -1.82 -6.29
C GLY A 22 -5.79 -2.18 -7.46
N SER A 23 -6.24 -3.45 -7.48
CA SER A 23 -6.95 -4.03 -8.63
C SER A 23 -8.36 -3.47 -8.87
N GLY A 24 -8.96 -2.82 -7.88
CA GLY A 24 -10.25 -2.15 -8.02
C GLY A 24 -10.17 -0.81 -8.77
N VAL A 25 -8.97 -0.24 -8.86
CA VAL A 25 -8.70 1.04 -9.53
C VAL A 25 -7.90 0.85 -10.82
N PHE A 26 -6.93 -0.05 -10.80
CA PHE A 26 -6.06 -0.37 -11.94
C PHE A 26 -6.25 -1.82 -12.35
N LYS A 27 -6.47 -2.07 -13.63
CA LYS A 27 -6.51 -3.45 -14.15
C LYS A 27 -5.19 -4.15 -13.84
N GLN A 28 -5.27 -5.41 -13.45
CA GLN A 28 -4.11 -6.28 -13.26
C GLN A 28 -4.25 -7.49 -14.17
N LEU A 29 -3.14 -8.03 -14.66
CA LEU A 29 -3.15 -9.26 -15.45
C LEU A 29 -3.58 -10.45 -14.57
N GLY A 30 -4.26 -11.41 -15.18
CA GLY A 30 -4.70 -12.64 -14.47
C GLY A 30 -5.96 -12.49 -13.61
N TYR A 31 -6.71 -11.39 -13.75
CA TYR A 31 -8.03 -11.22 -13.14
C TYR A 31 -9.14 -11.47 -14.16
N ASP A 32 -10.19 -12.21 -13.75
CA ASP A 32 -11.38 -12.40 -14.58
C ASP A 32 -12.12 -11.07 -14.77
N SER A 33 -12.45 -10.74 -16.02
CA SER A 33 -13.19 -9.52 -16.38
C SER A 33 -14.60 -9.45 -15.78
N LYS A 34 -15.15 -10.60 -15.36
CA LYS A 34 -16.49 -10.68 -14.71
C LYS A 34 -16.46 -10.36 -13.22
N GLU A 35 -15.30 -10.40 -12.56
CA GLU A 35 -15.19 -10.03 -11.16
C GLU A 35 -15.08 -8.50 -11.02
N LYS A 36 -15.94 -7.89 -10.19
CA LYS A 36 -15.78 -6.49 -9.75
C LYS A 36 -14.86 -6.47 -8.53
N PRO A 37 -13.56 -6.16 -8.67
CA PRO A 37 -12.67 -6.14 -7.53
C PRO A 37 -13.03 -5.00 -6.59
N GLN A 38 -12.73 -5.17 -5.30
CA GLN A 38 -12.93 -4.16 -4.26
C GLN A 38 -12.09 -2.92 -4.56
N ILE A 39 -12.70 -1.73 -4.44
CA ILE A 39 -12.02 -0.45 -4.58
C ILE A 39 -11.31 -0.15 -3.26
N ASP A 40 -9.98 -0.14 -3.31
CA ASP A 40 -9.14 0.13 -2.15
C ASP A 40 -8.74 1.61 -2.11
N LEU A 41 -8.94 2.28 -0.95
CA LEU A 41 -8.60 3.68 -0.72
C LEU A 41 -7.64 3.83 0.46
N ILE A 42 -6.78 4.86 0.39
CA ILE A 42 -6.06 5.44 1.55
C ILE A 42 -6.58 6.86 1.74
N LEU A 43 -7.03 7.15 2.94
CA LEU A 43 -7.56 8.44 3.35
C LEU A 43 -6.66 9.01 4.44
N ILE A 44 -6.15 10.22 4.21
CA ILE A 44 -5.31 10.95 5.16
C ILE A 44 -6.20 11.93 5.91
N VAL A 45 -6.14 11.92 7.24
CA VAL A 45 -6.99 12.71 8.12
C VAL A 45 -6.15 13.45 9.17
N ASN A 46 -6.67 14.52 9.75
CA ASN A 46 -5.96 15.23 10.82
C ASN A 46 -6.00 14.48 12.16
N ASP A 47 -7.15 13.91 12.52
CA ASP A 47 -7.38 13.14 13.75
C ASP A 47 -8.16 11.88 13.42
N MET A 48 -7.50 10.75 13.55
CA MET A 48 -8.07 9.43 13.22
C MET A 48 -9.21 9.04 14.17
N LYS A 49 -9.06 9.33 15.47
CA LYS A 49 -10.05 8.94 16.48
C LYS A 49 -11.34 9.76 16.32
N LEU A 50 -11.20 11.07 16.13
CA LEU A 50 -12.33 11.96 15.85
C LEU A 50 -13.02 11.56 14.54
N TRP A 51 -12.25 11.32 13.48
CA TRP A 51 -12.77 10.91 12.18
C TRP A 51 -13.61 9.62 12.29
N HIS A 52 -13.09 8.59 12.98
CA HIS A 52 -13.83 7.36 13.19
C HIS A 52 -15.10 7.58 14.02
N LYS A 53 -15.03 8.42 15.06
CA LYS A 53 -16.18 8.75 15.90
C LYS A 53 -17.31 9.42 15.10
N GLU A 54 -16.96 10.35 14.23
CA GLU A 54 -17.91 11.02 13.34
C GLU A 54 -18.44 10.07 12.26
N ASN A 55 -17.57 9.25 11.65
CA ASN A 55 -17.99 8.31 10.63
C ASN A 55 -18.88 7.19 11.20
N ILE A 56 -18.68 6.74 12.43
CA ILE A 56 -19.58 5.80 13.11
C ILE A 56 -20.99 6.38 13.26
N LYS A 57 -21.11 7.69 13.51
CA LYS A 57 -22.41 8.37 13.59
C LYS A 57 -23.08 8.48 12.23
N LYS A 58 -22.31 8.87 11.18
CA LYS A 58 -22.83 9.06 9.82
C LYS A 58 -23.07 7.74 9.09
N ASN A 59 -22.13 6.80 9.21
CA ASN A 59 -22.06 5.54 8.46
C ASN A 59 -21.86 4.33 9.40
N PRO A 60 -22.79 4.05 10.32
CA PRO A 60 -22.61 2.96 11.28
C PRO A 60 -22.45 1.59 10.62
N LYS A 61 -22.97 1.39 9.42
CA LYS A 61 -22.88 0.12 8.65
C LYS A 61 -21.45 -0.19 8.19
N ASP A 62 -20.58 0.82 8.08
CA ASP A 62 -19.17 0.62 7.72
C ASP A 62 -18.41 -0.19 8.78
N TYR A 63 -18.93 -0.22 10.01
CA TYR A 63 -18.29 -0.84 11.17
C TYR A 63 -19.05 -2.07 11.67
N SER A 64 -18.31 -3.09 12.11
CA SER A 64 -18.88 -4.15 12.93
C SER A 64 -19.19 -3.62 14.34
N PHE A 65 -20.02 -4.33 15.11
CA PHE A 65 -20.27 -3.99 16.51
C PHE A 65 -18.97 -3.92 17.33
N ILE A 66 -18.12 -4.93 17.18
CA ILE A 66 -16.81 -4.98 17.86
C ILE A 66 -15.92 -3.82 17.39
N GLY A 67 -15.90 -3.52 16.08
CA GLY A 67 -15.15 -2.40 15.53
C GLY A 67 -15.59 -1.04 16.05
N ARG A 68 -16.90 -0.80 16.19
CA ARG A 68 -17.41 0.45 16.81
C ARG A 68 -16.89 0.61 18.23
N ASN A 69 -17.04 -0.45 19.05
CA ASN A 69 -16.57 -0.43 20.43
C ASN A 69 -15.05 -0.19 20.50
N PHE A 70 -14.27 -0.83 19.62
CA PHE A 70 -12.82 -0.64 19.53
C PHE A 70 -12.47 0.82 19.25
N PHE A 71 -13.04 1.44 18.20
CA PHE A 71 -12.71 2.83 17.83
C PHE A 71 -13.19 3.88 18.85
N LEU A 72 -14.25 3.59 19.59
CA LEU A 72 -14.79 4.53 20.58
C LEU A 72 -14.03 4.47 21.91
N ASN A 73 -13.52 3.30 22.31
CA ASN A 73 -13.02 3.06 23.65
C ASN A 73 -11.52 2.82 23.74
N SER A 74 -10.84 2.42 22.62
CA SER A 74 -9.38 2.24 22.63
C SER A 74 -8.62 3.55 22.65
N SER A 75 -7.38 3.51 23.13
CA SER A 75 -6.43 4.61 23.01
C SER A 75 -6.04 4.84 21.52
N ILE A 76 -5.52 6.03 21.22
CA ILE A 76 -5.08 6.33 19.86
C ILE A 76 -3.93 5.42 19.42
N ASP A 77 -3.03 5.06 20.33
CA ASP A 77 -1.90 4.18 20.05
C ASP A 77 -2.34 2.75 19.74
N GLU A 78 -3.36 2.22 20.44
CA GLU A 78 -3.96 0.93 20.10
C GLU A 78 -4.64 0.95 18.73
N ILE A 79 -5.32 2.05 18.40
CA ILE A 79 -5.97 2.23 17.10
C ILE A 79 -4.93 2.29 15.98
N LYS A 80 -3.89 3.10 16.12
CA LYS A 80 -2.83 3.26 15.12
C LYS A 80 -1.95 2.02 14.98
N GLY A 81 -1.50 1.45 16.11
CA GLY A 81 -0.46 0.44 16.13
C GLY A 81 0.78 0.90 15.36
N ILE A 82 1.71 0.00 15.04
CA ILE A 82 2.98 0.35 14.37
C ILE A 82 2.82 0.80 12.91
N THR A 83 1.75 0.39 12.22
CA THR A 83 1.53 0.75 10.80
C THR A 83 0.88 2.11 10.63
N GLY A 84 0.44 2.75 11.70
CA GLY A 84 -0.26 4.04 11.66
C GLY A 84 -1.62 4.03 10.94
N ILE A 85 -2.00 2.93 10.27
CA ILE A 85 -3.20 2.86 9.43
C ILE A 85 -4.21 1.83 9.95
N THR A 86 -5.50 2.15 9.86
CA THR A 86 -6.62 1.24 10.17
C THR A 86 -7.49 1.04 8.93
N TYR A 87 -8.13 -0.13 8.80
CA TYR A 87 -8.97 -0.43 7.64
C TYR A 87 -10.41 -0.76 8.03
N GLN A 88 -11.33 -0.21 7.22
CA GLN A 88 -12.70 -0.69 7.09
C GLN A 88 -12.85 -1.39 5.74
N SER A 89 -13.42 -2.59 5.72
CA SER A 89 -13.51 -3.41 4.51
C SER A 89 -14.92 -3.94 4.28
N ASN A 90 -15.17 -4.38 3.04
CA ASN A 90 -16.48 -4.89 2.62
C ASN A 90 -17.59 -3.86 2.81
N ILE A 91 -17.31 -2.60 2.48
CA ILE A 91 -18.28 -1.51 2.50
C ILE A 91 -19.02 -1.53 1.17
N GLU A 92 -20.30 -1.83 1.21
CA GLU A 92 -21.15 -1.82 0.02
C GLU A 92 -21.63 -0.41 -0.29
N TYR A 93 -21.40 0.05 -1.52
CA TYR A 93 -21.86 1.33 -2.02
C TYR A 93 -22.22 1.24 -3.49
N LYS A 94 -23.50 1.47 -3.83
CA LYS A 94 -24.04 1.46 -5.21
C LYS A 94 -23.57 0.24 -6.03
N GLY A 95 -23.65 -0.96 -5.42
CA GLY A 95 -23.29 -2.22 -6.08
C GLY A 95 -21.78 -2.46 -6.26
N HIS A 96 -20.94 -1.69 -5.57
CA HIS A 96 -19.49 -1.87 -5.50
C HIS A 96 -19.05 -2.09 -4.05
N LEU A 97 -17.99 -2.86 -3.88
CA LEU A 97 -17.34 -3.04 -2.58
C LEU A 97 -16.18 -2.06 -2.45
N PHE A 98 -16.13 -1.36 -1.32
CA PHE A 98 -15.04 -0.48 -0.94
C PHE A 98 -14.28 -1.03 0.27
N LYS A 99 -13.01 -0.68 0.32
CA LYS A 99 -12.17 -0.78 1.49
C LYS A 99 -11.39 0.53 1.61
N TYR A 100 -11.42 1.14 2.78
CA TYR A 100 -10.63 2.33 3.01
C TYR A 100 -9.74 2.19 4.24
N GLY A 101 -8.50 2.64 4.12
CA GLY A 101 -7.54 2.78 5.19
C GLY A 101 -7.49 4.24 5.65
N ILE A 102 -7.52 4.46 6.96
CA ILE A 102 -7.38 5.77 7.59
C ILE A 102 -6.01 5.88 8.23
N ILE A 103 -5.28 6.93 7.89
CA ILE A 103 -3.98 7.28 8.50
C ILE A 103 -3.99 8.76 8.88
N GLU A 104 -3.41 9.11 10.03
CA GLU A 104 -3.21 10.50 10.38
C GLU A 104 -2.12 11.16 9.53
N TYR A 105 -2.29 12.45 9.27
CA TYR A 105 -1.37 13.25 8.48
C TYR A 105 0.08 13.18 9.00
N GLY A 106 0.28 13.30 10.31
CA GLY A 106 1.61 13.21 10.92
C GLY A 106 2.27 11.85 10.74
N ASP A 107 1.51 10.74 10.90
CA ASP A 107 2.03 9.39 10.66
C ASP A 107 2.33 9.15 9.19
N PHE A 108 1.47 9.66 8.28
CA PHE A 108 1.72 9.58 6.84
C PHE A 108 3.04 10.27 6.47
N VAL A 109 3.23 11.52 6.91
CA VAL A 109 4.46 12.29 6.65
C VAL A 109 5.69 11.53 7.17
N ARG A 110 5.65 11.11 8.44
CA ARG A 110 6.76 10.38 9.06
C ARG A 110 7.11 9.10 8.30
N HIS A 111 6.12 8.24 8.01
CA HIS A 111 6.38 6.99 7.31
C HIS A 111 6.92 7.19 5.89
N MET A 112 6.42 8.20 5.16
CA MET A 112 6.90 8.51 3.81
C MET A 112 8.35 8.98 3.79
N GLN A 113 8.78 9.72 4.83
CA GLN A 113 10.15 10.25 4.95
C GLN A 113 11.13 9.24 5.52
N THR A 114 10.72 8.48 6.52
CA THR A 114 11.67 7.68 7.33
C THR A 114 11.68 6.19 7.02
N TRP A 115 10.59 5.64 6.47
CA TRP A 115 10.36 4.20 6.32
C TRP A 115 10.47 3.42 7.65
N ASP A 116 10.14 4.06 8.78
CA ASP A 116 9.97 3.39 10.08
C ASP A 116 8.76 2.43 10.09
N SER A 117 7.80 2.67 9.18
CA SER A 117 6.80 1.73 8.71
C SER A 117 6.80 1.75 7.18
N PHE A 118 6.82 0.58 6.54
CA PHE A 118 6.83 0.46 5.09
C PHE A 118 5.45 0.13 4.50
N TYR A 119 4.48 -0.11 5.40
CA TYR A 119 3.14 -0.55 5.00
C TYR A 119 2.40 0.45 4.11
N VAL A 120 2.50 1.75 4.38
CA VAL A 120 1.92 2.81 3.57
C VAL A 120 2.87 3.23 2.44
N PRO A 121 4.14 3.59 2.68
CA PRO A 121 5.08 3.97 1.64
C PRO A 121 5.13 3.01 0.46
N GLY A 122 5.19 1.69 0.72
CA GLY A 122 5.21 0.67 -0.32
C GLY A 122 3.96 0.63 -1.23
N ARG A 123 2.83 1.22 -0.83
CA ARG A 123 1.64 1.37 -1.69
C ARG A 123 1.79 2.52 -2.67
N PHE A 124 2.41 3.61 -2.24
CA PHE A 124 2.65 4.81 -3.05
C PHE A 124 3.80 4.65 -4.06
N GLN A 125 4.57 3.57 -3.94
CA GLN A 125 5.59 3.15 -4.92
C GLN A 125 4.98 2.41 -6.12
N LYS A 126 3.68 2.21 -6.16
CA LYS A 126 2.90 1.62 -7.24
C LYS A 126 1.90 2.65 -7.77
N PRO A 127 1.30 2.44 -8.96
CA PRO A 127 0.30 3.35 -9.48
C PRO A 127 -0.83 3.62 -8.48
N ILE A 128 -1.13 4.90 -8.29
CA ILE A 128 -2.21 5.42 -7.46
C ILE A 128 -3.10 6.35 -8.29
N LEU A 129 -4.38 6.41 -7.92
CA LEU A 129 -5.34 7.38 -8.45
C LEU A 129 -5.53 8.49 -7.41
N THR A 130 -5.01 9.67 -7.67
CA THR A 130 -5.20 10.84 -6.81
C THR A 130 -6.63 11.36 -6.92
N ILE A 131 -7.38 11.32 -5.82
CA ILE A 131 -8.75 11.86 -5.71
C ILE A 131 -8.70 13.28 -5.16
N LYS A 132 -8.00 13.45 -4.04
CA LYS A 132 -7.73 14.73 -3.35
C LYS A 132 -6.29 14.71 -2.87
N SER A 133 -5.54 15.79 -3.05
CA SER A 133 -4.16 15.96 -2.56
C SER A 133 -3.82 17.45 -2.45
N ASN A 134 -2.62 17.74 -1.98
CA ASN A 134 -1.97 19.05 -2.01
C ASN A 134 -0.50 18.90 -2.40
N ASN A 135 0.16 20.03 -2.72
CA ASN A 135 1.53 20.04 -3.23
C ASN A 135 2.51 19.34 -2.27
N PHE A 136 2.40 19.56 -0.96
CA PHE A 136 3.31 18.96 0.02
C PHE A 136 3.18 17.42 0.05
N ILE A 137 1.96 16.89 0.01
CA ILE A 137 1.72 15.44 -0.05
C ILE A 137 2.25 14.86 -1.37
N ASP A 138 2.05 15.57 -2.48
CA ASP A 138 2.55 15.14 -3.79
C ASP A 138 4.08 15.11 -3.83
N GLU A 139 4.76 16.07 -3.23
CA GLU A 139 6.22 16.10 -3.06
C GLU A 139 6.72 14.94 -2.19
N LEU A 140 6.04 14.63 -1.08
CA LEU A 140 6.37 13.48 -0.25
C LEU A 140 6.23 12.15 -1.03
N ILE A 141 5.20 12.03 -1.84
CA ILE A 141 5.00 10.85 -2.69
C ILE A 141 6.12 10.74 -3.72
N LEU A 142 6.50 11.85 -4.34
CA LEU A 142 7.60 11.90 -5.30
C LEU A 142 8.93 11.51 -4.64
N GLN A 143 9.22 12.05 -3.46
CA GLN A 143 10.43 11.71 -2.71
C GLN A 143 10.47 10.22 -2.29
N ASN A 144 9.33 9.68 -1.84
CA ASN A 144 9.23 8.24 -1.53
C ASN A 144 9.50 7.37 -2.76
N ARG A 145 9.01 7.76 -3.94
CA ARG A 145 9.30 7.07 -5.21
C ARG A 145 10.77 7.18 -5.59
N ARG A 146 11.37 8.35 -5.40
CA ARG A 146 12.79 8.57 -5.65
C ARG A 146 13.66 7.68 -4.77
N ASN A 147 13.33 7.58 -3.49
CA ASN A 147 13.98 6.66 -2.55
C ASN A 147 13.80 5.19 -2.96
N ALA A 148 12.60 4.82 -3.42
CA ALA A 148 12.34 3.47 -3.92
C ALA A 148 13.13 3.15 -5.20
N CYS A 149 13.37 4.16 -6.06
CA CYS A 149 14.24 4.03 -7.21
C CYS A 149 15.69 3.79 -6.81
N LYS A 150 16.25 4.61 -5.90
CA LYS A 150 17.62 4.43 -5.36
C LYS A 150 17.80 3.01 -4.79
N VAL A 151 16.87 2.58 -3.93
CA VAL A 151 16.89 1.23 -3.33
C VAL A 151 16.68 0.14 -4.40
N GLY A 152 15.84 0.38 -5.39
CA GLY A 152 15.62 -0.54 -6.51
C GLY A 152 16.90 -0.74 -7.33
N LEU A 153 17.61 0.34 -7.65
CA LEU A 153 18.90 0.30 -8.38
C LEU A 153 19.97 -0.47 -7.59
N LEU A 154 20.05 -0.24 -6.27
CA LEU A 154 20.97 -0.97 -5.39
C LEU A 154 20.66 -2.49 -5.38
N CYS A 155 19.39 -2.85 -5.39
CA CYS A 155 18.94 -4.25 -5.31
C CYS A 155 18.81 -4.94 -6.67
N LEU A 156 19.09 -4.25 -7.76
CA LEU A 156 18.87 -4.73 -9.11
C LEU A 156 19.76 -5.95 -9.43
N SER A 157 19.18 -6.92 -10.13
CA SER A 157 19.90 -8.12 -10.58
C SER A 157 20.34 -7.98 -12.04
N ASN A 158 19.46 -7.43 -12.90
CA ASN A 158 19.75 -7.15 -14.30
C ASN A 158 19.58 -5.65 -14.56
N LYS A 159 20.43 -5.09 -15.41
CA LYS A 159 20.40 -3.65 -15.74
C LYS A 159 19.35 -3.37 -16.81
N ASP A 160 18.06 -3.66 -16.51
CA ASP A 160 16.94 -3.30 -17.39
C ASP A 160 15.75 -2.68 -16.63
N LEU A 161 14.95 -1.90 -17.35
CA LEU A 161 13.80 -1.16 -16.79
C LEU A 161 12.75 -2.07 -16.17
N LYS A 162 12.47 -3.20 -16.80
CA LYS A 162 11.47 -4.13 -16.30
C LYS A 162 11.89 -4.75 -14.97
N ASP A 163 13.16 -5.14 -14.85
CA ASP A 163 13.72 -5.67 -13.61
C ASP A 163 13.74 -4.61 -12.50
N LEU A 164 14.03 -3.34 -12.85
CA LEU A 164 13.92 -2.22 -11.90
C LEU A 164 12.50 -2.08 -11.35
N TYR A 165 11.49 -2.10 -12.22
CA TYR A 165 10.09 -1.96 -11.77
C TYR A 165 9.62 -3.18 -10.96
N LEU A 166 10.04 -4.38 -11.34
CA LEU A 166 9.79 -5.61 -10.57
C LEU A 166 10.45 -5.52 -9.18
N THR A 167 11.69 -5.08 -9.12
CA THR A 167 12.45 -4.90 -7.89
C THR A 167 11.75 -3.90 -6.98
N ILE A 168 11.44 -2.69 -7.47
CA ILE A 168 10.72 -1.65 -6.71
C ILE A 168 9.37 -2.18 -6.22
N CYS A 169 8.59 -2.81 -7.10
CA CYS A 169 7.28 -3.37 -6.71
C CYS A 169 7.44 -4.41 -5.61
N ASN A 170 8.49 -5.24 -5.67
CA ASN A 170 8.76 -6.31 -4.71
C ASN A 170 9.23 -5.81 -3.33
N LEU A 171 9.77 -4.60 -3.20
CA LEU A 171 10.22 -4.07 -1.90
C LEU A 171 9.14 -4.21 -0.81
N SER A 172 7.87 -3.98 -1.16
CA SER A 172 6.73 -4.08 -0.23
C SER A 172 6.06 -5.45 -0.16
N TYR A 173 6.53 -6.43 -0.93
CA TYR A 173 6.06 -7.83 -0.90
C TYR A 173 7.09 -8.78 -0.30
N SER A 174 8.36 -8.40 -0.29
CA SER A 174 9.42 -9.16 0.37
C SER A 174 9.08 -9.33 1.86
N GLY A 175 9.05 -10.58 2.34
CA GLY A 175 8.71 -10.92 3.73
C GLY A 175 7.22 -10.82 4.10
N ASP A 176 6.34 -10.29 3.25
CA ASP A 176 4.90 -10.22 3.54
C ASP A 176 4.31 -11.64 3.70
N THR A 177 3.84 -11.94 4.91
CA THR A 177 3.31 -13.26 5.27
C THR A 177 2.12 -13.69 4.41
N ARG A 178 1.36 -12.73 3.86
CA ARG A 178 0.20 -12.99 3.00
C ARG A 178 0.57 -13.55 1.63
N MET A 179 1.79 -13.28 1.15
CA MET A 179 2.29 -13.82 -0.12
C MET A 179 2.35 -15.34 -0.11
N LYS A 180 2.69 -15.95 1.03
CA LYS A 180 2.76 -17.40 1.19
C LYS A 180 1.38 -18.06 1.20
N VAL A 181 0.35 -17.41 1.75
CA VAL A 181 -0.94 -18.03 2.07
C VAL A 181 -2.08 -17.54 1.18
N ALA A 182 -2.16 -16.24 0.89
CA ALA A 182 -3.39 -15.60 0.41
C ALA A 182 -3.25 -14.78 -0.89
N GLU A 183 -2.05 -14.56 -1.39
CA GLU A 183 -1.81 -13.75 -2.59
C GLU A 183 -1.35 -14.59 -3.79
N ASN A 184 -1.53 -14.04 -4.99
CA ASN A 184 -1.06 -14.68 -6.23
C ASN A 184 0.49 -14.69 -6.25
N PRO A 185 1.15 -15.83 -6.49
CA PRO A 185 2.61 -15.89 -6.60
C PRO A 185 3.20 -14.94 -7.65
N LYS A 186 2.46 -14.72 -8.77
CA LYS A 186 2.84 -13.77 -9.85
C LYS A 186 2.30 -12.36 -9.64
N LYS A 187 2.04 -11.97 -8.39
CA LYS A 187 1.40 -10.67 -8.12
C LYS A 187 2.23 -9.49 -8.57
N VAL A 188 3.54 -9.54 -8.32
CA VAL A 188 4.48 -8.48 -8.70
C VAL A 188 4.52 -8.33 -10.22
N GLU A 189 4.69 -9.44 -10.93
CA GLU A 189 4.72 -9.48 -12.40
C GLU A 189 3.40 -9.00 -13.01
N ASN A 190 2.27 -9.38 -12.41
CA ASN A 190 0.95 -8.96 -12.88
C ASN A 190 0.71 -7.46 -12.68
N ILE A 191 1.21 -6.86 -11.59
CA ILE A 191 1.10 -5.43 -11.33
C ILE A 191 1.98 -4.65 -12.33
N VAL A 192 3.23 -5.02 -12.45
CA VAL A 192 4.19 -4.34 -13.34
C VAL A 192 3.77 -4.50 -14.80
N GLY A 193 3.46 -5.73 -15.24
CA GLY A 193 3.05 -5.99 -16.62
C GLY A 193 1.77 -5.26 -17.05
N ALA A 194 0.79 -5.11 -16.14
CA ALA A 194 -0.45 -4.37 -16.44
C ALA A 194 -0.30 -2.84 -16.37
N SER A 195 0.77 -2.33 -15.79
CA SER A 195 0.98 -0.92 -15.54
C SER A 195 2.37 -0.44 -15.95
N TYR A 196 3.01 -1.13 -16.89
CA TYR A 196 4.38 -0.84 -17.30
C TYR A 196 4.60 0.63 -17.68
N ASP A 197 3.73 1.17 -18.53
CA ASP A 197 3.82 2.58 -18.95
C ASP A 197 3.71 3.55 -17.76
N LYS A 198 2.83 3.23 -16.80
CA LYS A 198 2.69 4.04 -15.58
C LYS A 198 3.95 3.99 -14.71
N PHE A 199 4.59 2.82 -14.60
CA PHE A 199 5.88 2.72 -13.91
C PHE A 199 6.94 3.54 -14.65
N ASN A 200 6.96 3.50 -15.98
CA ASN A 200 7.90 4.28 -16.80
C ASN A 200 7.73 5.80 -16.62
N GLU A 201 6.47 6.27 -16.48
CA GLU A 201 6.18 7.67 -16.16
C GLU A 201 6.58 8.03 -14.72
N MET A 202 6.22 7.17 -13.75
CA MET A 202 6.45 7.40 -12.32
C MET A 202 7.93 7.40 -11.92
N TYR A 203 8.76 6.64 -12.63
CA TYR A 203 10.17 6.42 -12.33
C TYR A 203 11.10 7.00 -13.39
N ASN A 204 10.69 8.09 -14.06
CA ASN A 204 11.53 8.79 -15.02
C ASN A 204 12.51 9.77 -14.33
N PHE A 205 13.47 9.23 -13.58
CA PHE A 205 14.48 9.98 -12.83
C PHE A 205 15.82 9.96 -13.58
N ASN A 206 15.99 10.88 -14.57
CA ASN A 206 17.18 10.91 -15.45
C ASN A 206 18.49 11.26 -14.72
N ASP A 207 18.40 11.78 -13.51
CA ASP A 207 19.53 12.06 -12.61
C ASP A 207 19.94 10.85 -11.76
N LEU A 208 19.13 9.79 -11.70
CA LEU A 208 19.45 8.54 -11.01
C LEU A 208 19.94 7.46 -11.98
N TYR A 209 19.47 7.46 -13.21
CA TYR A 209 19.87 6.50 -14.22
C TYR A 209 19.59 7.02 -15.63
N GLN A 210 20.35 6.54 -16.62
CA GLN A 210 20.16 6.82 -18.04
C GLN A 210 19.52 5.62 -18.73
N LYS A 211 18.59 5.89 -19.66
CA LYS A 211 17.91 4.85 -20.44
C LYS A 211 18.62 4.67 -21.79
N ASN A 212 18.93 3.42 -22.13
CA ASN A 212 19.42 3.02 -23.44
C ASN A 212 18.50 1.88 -23.96
N GLY A 213 17.36 2.24 -24.55
CA GLY A 213 16.26 1.33 -24.82
C GLY A 213 15.68 0.76 -23.53
N GLU A 214 15.62 -0.57 -23.41
CA GLU A 214 15.19 -1.26 -22.18
C GLU A 214 16.33 -1.39 -21.15
N ARG A 215 17.57 -1.17 -21.53
CA ARG A 215 18.72 -1.18 -20.61
C ARG A 215 18.84 0.13 -19.87
N ILE A 216 19.42 0.08 -18.67
CA ILE A 216 19.71 1.25 -17.85
C ILE A 216 21.19 1.26 -17.46
N GLU A 217 21.77 2.46 -17.46
CA GLU A 217 23.11 2.74 -16.98
C GLU A 217 23.01 3.67 -15.77
N TYR A 218 23.69 3.35 -14.68
CA TYR A 218 23.66 4.13 -13.44
C TYR A 218 24.93 3.95 -12.64
N GLU A 219 25.30 4.98 -11.91
CA GLU A 219 26.24 4.92 -10.81
C GLU A 219 25.45 4.94 -9.50
N ILE A 220 25.77 4.04 -8.58
CA ILE A 220 25.02 3.93 -7.33
C ILE A 220 25.52 4.99 -6.36
N ASP A 221 24.84 6.13 -6.34
CA ASP A 221 24.94 7.08 -5.25
C ASP A 221 23.80 6.77 -4.25
N ILE A 222 24.18 6.26 -3.07
CA ILE A 222 23.25 5.83 -2.03
C ILE A 222 23.16 6.88 -0.92
N ASP A 223 23.51 8.10 -1.20
CA ASP A 223 23.32 9.16 -0.22
C ASP A 223 21.85 9.53 -0.09
N GLU A 224 21.45 9.90 1.12
CA GLU A 224 20.08 10.29 1.48
C GLU A 224 19.02 9.17 1.30
N LEU A 225 19.21 8.04 1.92
CA LEU A 225 18.17 7.03 2.07
C LEU A 225 17.20 7.40 3.20
N PRO A 226 15.98 6.80 3.25
CA PRO A 226 15.08 7.00 4.38
C PRO A 226 15.75 6.69 5.72
N SER A 227 15.62 7.59 6.68
CA SER A 227 16.46 7.60 7.89
C SER A 227 16.43 6.32 8.72
N SER A 228 15.32 5.59 8.76
CA SER A 228 15.24 4.31 9.47
C SER A 228 15.98 3.20 8.74
N LEU A 229 15.95 3.19 7.41
CA LEU A 229 16.74 2.27 6.60
C LEU A 229 18.23 2.58 6.75
N GLU A 230 18.60 3.84 6.58
CA GLU A 230 19.98 4.31 6.70
C GLU A 230 20.58 3.96 8.06
N LYS A 231 19.83 4.20 9.14
CA LYS A 231 20.23 3.83 10.51
C LYS A 231 20.43 2.32 10.69
N TYR A 232 19.66 1.49 9.99
CA TYR A 232 19.76 0.03 10.07
C TYR A 232 20.98 -0.49 9.31
N ILE A 233 21.16 -0.04 8.07
CA ILE A 233 22.27 -0.52 7.21
C ILE A 233 23.62 0.08 7.58
N LYS A 234 23.65 1.28 8.20
CA LYS A 234 24.89 2.00 8.58
C LYS A 234 25.90 2.00 7.41
N ASP A 235 27.06 1.39 7.65
CA ASP A 235 28.15 1.31 6.65
C ASP A 235 28.00 0.13 5.68
N ASP A 236 27.09 -0.80 5.95
CA ASP A 236 26.83 -1.98 5.11
C ASP A 236 25.65 -1.72 4.16
N LYS A 237 25.90 -0.93 3.11
CA LYS A 237 24.92 -0.57 2.08
C LYS A 237 24.76 -1.68 1.03
N THR A 238 24.73 -2.96 1.44
CA THR A 238 24.53 -4.10 0.52
C THR A 238 23.06 -4.36 0.25
N LYS A 239 22.78 -4.97 -0.91
CA LYS A 239 21.45 -5.47 -1.29
C LYS A 239 20.85 -6.37 -0.21
N GLU A 240 21.66 -7.27 0.32
CA GLU A 240 21.28 -8.25 1.33
C GLU A 240 20.78 -7.56 2.58
N LYS A 241 21.50 -6.56 3.07
CA LYS A 241 21.17 -5.81 4.29
C LYS A 241 19.90 -4.97 4.14
N VAL A 242 19.75 -4.33 2.99
CA VAL A 242 18.51 -3.58 2.64
C VAL A 242 17.32 -4.51 2.58
N MET A 243 17.44 -5.65 1.91
CA MET A 243 16.35 -6.61 1.77
C MET A 243 16.02 -7.30 3.09
N GLU A 244 16.98 -7.52 3.99
CA GLU A 244 16.78 -8.00 5.35
C GLU A 244 15.86 -7.03 6.12
N TYR A 245 16.23 -5.73 6.16
CA TYR A 245 15.42 -4.69 6.82
C TYR A 245 13.97 -4.67 6.33
N LEU A 246 13.79 -4.55 5.01
CA LEU A 246 12.46 -4.45 4.41
C LEU A 246 11.63 -5.73 4.61
N SER A 247 12.28 -6.90 4.51
CA SER A 247 11.60 -8.18 4.69
C SER A 247 11.13 -8.37 6.14
N ASP A 248 11.95 -8.01 7.11
CA ASP A 248 11.58 -8.09 8.53
C ASP A 248 10.47 -7.11 8.89
N LEU A 249 10.56 -5.88 8.40
CA LEU A 249 9.55 -4.86 8.58
C LEU A 249 8.20 -5.30 7.98
N ASN A 250 8.19 -5.73 6.71
CA ASN A 250 6.98 -6.20 6.04
C ASN A 250 6.36 -7.42 6.74
N ARG A 251 7.17 -8.37 7.23
CA ARG A 251 6.72 -9.54 7.98
C ARG A 251 6.00 -9.14 9.26
N LYS A 252 6.62 -8.27 10.04
CA LYS A 252 6.06 -7.75 11.29
C LYS A 252 4.74 -7.00 11.03
N GLU A 253 4.75 -6.09 10.07
CA GLU A 253 3.62 -5.23 9.76
C GLU A 253 2.43 -6.01 9.16
N SER A 254 2.68 -6.94 8.24
CA SER A 254 1.62 -7.75 7.63
C SER A 254 0.93 -8.67 8.64
N SER A 255 1.68 -9.22 9.58
CA SER A 255 1.15 -10.05 10.66
C SER A 255 0.29 -9.24 11.62
N LEU A 256 0.80 -8.11 12.11
CA LEU A 256 0.07 -7.23 13.02
C LEU A 256 -1.18 -6.62 12.37
N GLN A 257 -1.10 -6.24 11.09
CA GLN A 257 -2.25 -5.72 10.37
C GLN A 257 -3.34 -6.78 10.15
N THR A 258 -2.96 -8.04 9.99
CA THR A 258 -3.92 -9.15 9.93
C THR A 258 -4.64 -9.32 11.27
N MET A 259 -3.91 -9.31 12.38
CA MET A 259 -4.51 -9.38 13.74
C MET A 259 -5.42 -8.17 14.02
N LYS A 260 -4.99 -6.97 13.64
CA LYS A 260 -5.76 -5.74 13.78
C LYS A 260 -7.06 -5.79 12.97
N GLY A 261 -7.00 -6.36 11.76
CA GLY A 261 -8.17 -6.56 10.90
C GLY A 261 -9.27 -7.38 11.59
N ILE A 262 -8.93 -8.36 12.44
CA ILE A 262 -9.89 -9.15 13.21
C ILE A 262 -10.57 -8.26 14.25
N LYS A 263 -9.83 -7.41 14.96
CA LYS A 263 -10.37 -6.48 15.97
C LYS A 263 -11.30 -5.43 15.37
N THR A 264 -10.93 -4.87 14.19
CA THR A 264 -11.67 -3.77 13.57
C THR A 264 -12.89 -4.22 12.76
N ASN A 265 -12.77 -5.32 12.02
CA ASN A 265 -13.85 -5.82 11.15
C ASN A 265 -14.69 -6.92 11.79
N GLY A 266 -14.27 -7.49 12.93
CA GLY A 266 -14.88 -8.64 13.57
C GLY A 266 -14.50 -9.98 12.94
N ILE A 267 -14.61 -11.05 13.72
CA ILE A 267 -14.15 -12.39 13.35
C ILE A 267 -14.85 -12.90 12.07
N ILE A 268 -16.16 -12.74 11.97
CA ILE A 268 -16.96 -13.29 10.85
C ILE A 268 -16.58 -12.61 9.52
N LYS A 269 -16.47 -11.26 9.48
CA LYS A 269 -16.06 -10.55 8.26
C LYS A 269 -14.61 -10.89 7.88
N SER A 270 -13.73 -11.03 8.86
CA SER A 270 -12.31 -11.38 8.64
C SER A 270 -12.15 -12.81 8.13
N LEU A 271 -12.90 -13.77 8.67
CA LEU A 271 -12.91 -15.16 8.18
C LEU A 271 -13.47 -15.27 6.76
N ARG A 272 -14.58 -14.61 6.46
CA ARG A 272 -15.14 -14.57 5.08
C ARG A 272 -14.14 -13.97 4.09
N TYR A 273 -13.46 -12.90 4.46
CA TYR A 273 -12.43 -12.27 3.61
C TYR A 273 -11.23 -13.20 3.40
N GLY A 274 -10.74 -13.84 4.46
CA GLY A 274 -9.64 -14.81 4.39
C GLY A 274 -9.99 -16.02 3.53
N LEU A 275 -11.17 -16.62 3.75
CA LEU A 275 -11.66 -17.75 2.95
C LEU A 275 -11.83 -17.39 1.48
N ALA A 276 -12.39 -16.21 1.15
CA ALA A 276 -12.53 -15.76 -0.22
C ALA A 276 -11.16 -15.63 -0.92
N LYS A 277 -10.14 -15.12 -0.23
CA LYS A 277 -8.77 -15.03 -0.76
C LYS A 277 -8.11 -16.40 -0.96
N VAL A 278 -8.26 -17.31 0.00
CA VAL A 278 -7.73 -18.67 -0.09
C VAL A 278 -8.40 -19.45 -1.24
N LEU A 279 -9.72 -19.37 -1.37
CA LEU A 279 -10.47 -19.98 -2.49
C LEU A 279 -10.04 -19.38 -3.84
N LYS A 280 -9.80 -18.07 -3.89
CA LYS A 280 -9.28 -17.41 -5.10
C LYS A 280 -7.88 -17.93 -5.46
N LYS A 281 -7.00 -18.15 -4.49
CA LYS A 281 -5.67 -18.74 -4.72
C LYS A 281 -5.77 -20.15 -5.32
N PHE A 282 -6.68 -21.01 -4.84
CA PHE A 282 -6.90 -22.34 -5.41
C PHE A 282 -7.38 -22.31 -6.86
N ARG A 283 -8.16 -21.31 -7.28
CA ARG A 283 -8.53 -21.12 -8.69
C ARG A 283 -7.30 -20.84 -9.56
N TRP A 284 -6.31 -20.07 -9.09
CA TRP A 284 -5.08 -19.79 -9.86
C TRP A 284 -4.22 -21.02 -10.11
N TYR A 285 -4.27 -22.03 -9.23
CA TYR A 285 -3.55 -23.29 -9.42
C TYR A 285 -4.26 -24.28 -10.36
N LYS A 286 -5.57 -24.13 -10.60
CA LYS A 286 -6.33 -25.02 -11.51
C LYS A 286 -6.21 -24.63 -13.00
N TRP A 287 -5.58 -23.50 -13.31
CA TRP A 287 -5.40 -22.98 -14.67
C TRP A 287 -3.93 -23.04 -15.11
N LYS A 288 -3.16 -23.93 -14.55
CA LYS A 288 -1.86 -24.40 -15.08
C LYS A 288 -2.05 -25.80 -15.72
#